data_7b4c51e63f792965dd4c401539bf4c9c
#
_entry.id   7b4c51e63f792965dd4c401539bf4c9c
#
_cell.length_a   1.000
_cell.length_b   1.000
_cell.length_c   1.000
_cell.angle_alpha   90.00
_cell.angle_beta   90.00
_cell.angle_gamma   90.00
#
_symmetry.space_group_name_H-M   'P 1'
#
loop_
_entity.id
_entity.type
_entity.pdbx_description
1 polymer ?
#
loop_
_entity_poly.entity_id
_entity_poly.type
_entity_poly.pdbx_seq_one_letter_code
_entity_poly.pdbx_strand_id
1 'polypeptide(L)'
;RVLERSTIRGMFTNRQAFVDGEFSTIDYNRNADLEFNYQSADGSWEGWAGYHRAFREGVKEEHTFYNMGGFYTGANFNLLVDYVSVGENYFADVGFVNRLENYDAFRDTTIRRGYKILYTPVSLTLLPAADGLQNLNITLENAFFLNDDYSLNERTTSVIAEAVFPNSSRLVVGGTSFTTDLLFPFDFTEEDPLPAGRYNYLDYGMNYSSDQRKRFGFNLRAESGGFYNGQRILLGASAQYRVQPWGNFTFSAEYNRLKFPENYGEQELWLIGPRAEVNFSKNLFWNTFVQYNTQDDNFNINSRLQWQ
;
A
#
# COMPACT_ATOMS: atom_id res chain seq x y z
N ARG A 1 -21.16 11.20 -21.67
CA ARG A 1 -20.59 9.93 -22.14
C ARG A 1 -20.00 10.14 -23.52
N VAL A 2 -18.78 9.69 -23.70
CA VAL A 2 -18.11 9.66 -25.01
C VAL A 2 -17.91 8.17 -25.28
N LEU A 3 -18.49 7.62 -26.33
CA LEU A 3 -18.68 6.19 -26.54
C LEU A 3 -19.67 5.58 -25.52
N GLU A 4 -20.20 4.38 -25.76
CA GLU A 4 -21.30 3.82 -24.96
C GLU A 4 -20.94 3.59 -23.48
N ARG A 5 -19.68 3.25 -23.19
CA ARG A 5 -19.18 2.88 -21.84
C ARG A 5 -17.96 3.70 -21.39
N SER A 6 -17.72 4.82 -22.04
CA SER A 6 -16.57 5.68 -21.72
C SER A 6 -17.03 6.99 -21.09
N THR A 7 -16.18 7.57 -20.26
CA THR A 7 -16.47 8.84 -19.59
C THR A 7 -15.30 9.80 -19.71
N ILE A 8 -15.62 11.08 -19.84
CA ILE A 8 -14.67 12.17 -19.60
C ILE A 8 -15.16 12.90 -18.35
N ARG A 9 -14.24 13.19 -17.44
CA ARG A 9 -14.47 13.97 -16.22
C ARG A 9 -13.48 15.12 -16.18
N GLY A 10 -13.91 16.24 -15.66
CA GLY A 10 -13.05 17.36 -15.31
C GLY A 10 -13.36 17.79 -13.89
N MET A 11 -12.34 18.16 -13.12
CA MET A 11 -12.48 18.70 -11.79
C MET A 11 -11.62 19.95 -11.65
N PHE A 12 -12.09 20.87 -10.86
CA PHE A 12 -11.34 22.05 -10.44
C PHE A 12 -11.49 22.21 -8.94
N THR A 13 -10.37 22.32 -8.24
CA THR A 13 -10.35 22.63 -6.81
C THR A 13 -9.62 23.94 -6.57
N ASN A 14 -10.06 24.72 -5.59
CA ASN A 14 -9.41 25.94 -5.17
C ASN A 14 -9.35 25.99 -3.64
N ARG A 15 -8.16 26.05 -3.10
CA ARG A 15 -7.87 26.45 -1.72
C ARG A 15 -7.20 27.82 -1.78
N GLN A 16 -7.72 28.79 -1.06
CA GLN A 16 -7.17 30.15 -1.03
C GLN A 16 -7.33 30.72 0.37
N ALA A 17 -6.26 31.29 0.93
CA ALA A 17 -6.32 31.95 2.22
C ALA A 17 -7.14 33.24 2.14
N PHE A 18 -7.87 33.54 3.23
CA PHE A 18 -8.59 34.78 3.41
C PHE A 18 -7.97 35.52 4.59
N VAL A 19 -7.33 36.64 4.32
CA VAL A 19 -6.54 37.43 5.28
C VAL A 19 -6.99 38.88 5.24
N ASP A 20 -7.23 39.48 6.39
CA ASP A 20 -7.63 40.91 6.52
C ASP A 20 -8.83 41.32 5.68
N GLY A 21 -9.77 40.43 5.46
CA GLY A 21 -10.99 40.70 4.68
C GLY A 21 -10.87 40.53 3.17
N GLU A 22 -9.72 40.04 2.67
CA GLU A 22 -9.46 39.81 1.25
C GLU A 22 -8.91 38.43 0.96
N PHE A 23 -9.15 37.92 -0.26
CA PHE A 23 -8.53 36.69 -0.71
C PHE A 23 -7.05 36.92 -1.05
N SER A 24 -6.19 36.10 -0.46
CA SER A 24 -4.75 36.14 -0.72
C SER A 24 -4.44 35.83 -2.19
N THR A 25 -3.59 36.65 -2.81
CA THR A 25 -3.08 36.41 -4.16
C THR A 25 -1.82 35.56 -4.20
N ILE A 26 -1.21 35.27 -3.03
CA ILE A 26 0.05 34.53 -2.89
C ILE A 26 -0.14 33.19 -2.16
N ASP A 27 -1.14 33.08 -1.27
CA ASP A 27 -1.44 31.83 -0.58
C ASP A 27 -2.69 31.18 -1.17
N TYR A 28 -2.46 30.47 -2.25
CA TYR A 28 -3.47 29.65 -2.92
C TYR A 28 -2.88 28.37 -3.49
N ASN A 29 -3.71 27.34 -3.60
CA ASN A 29 -3.47 26.15 -4.40
C ASN A 29 -4.72 25.83 -5.21
N ARG A 30 -4.56 25.71 -6.51
CA ARG A 30 -5.63 25.35 -7.45
C ARG A 30 -5.21 24.13 -8.22
N ASN A 31 -6.10 23.18 -8.38
CA ASN A 31 -5.86 22.02 -9.22
C ASN A 31 -6.96 21.93 -10.28
N ALA A 32 -6.55 21.71 -11.51
CA ALA A 32 -7.43 21.41 -12.63
C ALA A 32 -7.04 20.04 -13.19
N ASP A 33 -8.03 19.19 -13.41
CA ASP A 33 -7.83 17.88 -13.98
C ASP A 33 -8.79 17.56 -15.13
N LEU A 34 -8.34 16.65 -15.97
CA LEU A 34 -9.12 16.03 -17.03
C LEU A 34 -8.80 14.53 -17.04
N GLU A 35 -9.82 13.72 -16.92
CA GLU A 35 -9.70 12.26 -16.92
C GLU A 35 -10.58 11.64 -18.00
N PHE A 36 -10.03 10.67 -18.71
CA PHE A 36 -10.73 9.78 -19.63
C PHE A 36 -10.71 8.37 -19.09
N ASN A 37 -11.86 7.71 -19.08
CA ASN A 37 -12.00 6.30 -18.72
C ASN A 37 -12.73 5.58 -19.86
N TYR A 38 -12.14 4.48 -20.30
CA TYR A 38 -12.63 3.61 -21.36
C TYR A 38 -13.04 2.25 -20.79
N GLN A 39 -14.11 1.69 -21.31
CA GLN A 39 -14.47 0.28 -21.10
C GLN A 39 -14.97 -0.31 -22.42
N SER A 40 -14.48 -1.51 -22.77
CA SER A 40 -14.95 -2.25 -23.94
C SER A 40 -16.39 -2.75 -23.78
N ALA A 41 -17.06 -3.07 -24.88
CA ALA A 41 -18.44 -3.50 -24.88
C ALA A 41 -18.67 -4.80 -24.11
N ASP A 42 -17.72 -5.73 -24.18
CA ASP A 42 -17.71 -7.01 -23.46
C ASP A 42 -17.18 -6.90 -22.03
N GLY A 43 -16.64 -5.73 -21.62
CA GLY A 43 -16.05 -5.49 -20.30
C GLY A 43 -14.67 -6.11 -20.09
N SER A 44 -14.07 -6.72 -21.12
CA SER A 44 -12.75 -7.37 -21.01
C SER A 44 -11.58 -6.39 -20.96
N TRP A 45 -11.75 -5.17 -21.49
CA TRP A 45 -10.75 -4.13 -21.50
C TRP A 45 -11.24 -2.88 -20.79
N GLU A 46 -10.42 -2.36 -19.91
CA GLU A 46 -10.56 -1.05 -19.29
C GLU A 46 -9.31 -0.22 -19.56
N GLY A 47 -9.47 1.09 -19.69
CA GLY A 47 -8.35 1.99 -19.89
C GLY A 47 -8.63 3.36 -19.28
N TRP A 48 -7.59 4.06 -18.89
CA TRP A 48 -7.69 5.40 -18.34
C TRP A 48 -6.51 6.26 -18.79
N ALA A 49 -6.75 7.56 -18.83
CA ALA A 49 -5.72 8.57 -18.98
C ALA A 49 -6.17 9.83 -18.21
N GLY A 50 -5.28 10.36 -17.40
CA GLY A 50 -5.51 11.56 -16.62
C GLY A 50 -4.38 12.58 -16.77
N TYR A 51 -4.75 13.84 -16.77
CA TYR A 51 -3.84 14.96 -16.74
C TYR A 51 -4.30 15.94 -15.66
N HIS A 52 -3.43 16.20 -14.70
CA HIS A 52 -3.70 17.09 -13.58
C HIS A 52 -2.62 18.16 -13.53
N ARG A 53 -3.02 19.39 -13.23
CA ARG A 53 -2.11 20.51 -13.10
C ARG A 53 -2.41 21.30 -11.84
N ALA A 54 -1.37 21.52 -11.05
CA ALA A 54 -1.41 22.37 -9.88
C ALA A 54 -0.95 23.81 -10.23
N PHE A 55 -1.61 24.78 -9.63
CA PHE A 55 -1.27 26.20 -9.76
C PHE A 55 -1.03 26.77 -8.38
N ARG A 56 0.16 27.30 -8.16
CA ARG A 56 0.61 27.91 -6.92
C ARG A 56 1.51 29.10 -7.25
N GLU A 57 1.54 30.11 -6.38
CA GLU A 57 2.41 31.26 -6.57
C GLU A 57 3.89 30.83 -6.67
N GLY A 58 4.60 31.41 -7.62
CA GLY A 58 6.03 31.16 -7.87
C GLY A 58 6.35 29.83 -8.56
N VAL A 59 5.39 28.90 -8.72
CA VAL A 59 5.61 27.60 -9.34
C VAL A 59 5.26 27.65 -10.82
N LYS A 60 6.25 27.37 -11.70
CA LYS A 60 6.10 27.42 -13.15
C LYS A 60 6.35 26.10 -13.85
N GLU A 61 7.14 25.22 -13.23
CA GLU A 61 7.61 23.95 -13.81
C GLU A 61 7.35 22.80 -12.85
N GLU A 62 7.35 21.56 -13.34
CA GLU A 62 7.22 20.32 -12.56
C GLU A 62 5.95 20.28 -11.67
N HIS A 63 4.86 20.89 -12.13
CA HIS A 63 3.61 21.03 -11.36
C HIS A 63 2.45 20.21 -11.95
N THR A 64 2.80 19.13 -12.66
CA THR A 64 1.84 18.25 -13.33
C THR A 64 1.86 16.84 -12.75
N PHE A 65 0.73 16.19 -12.85
CA PHE A 65 0.55 14.76 -12.59
C PHE A 65 -0.10 14.14 -13.82
N TYR A 66 0.43 13.02 -14.27
CA TYR A 66 -0.13 12.20 -15.35
C TYR A 66 -0.36 10.79 -14.85
N ASN A 67 -1.46 10.20 -15.26
CA ASN A 67 -1.67 8.77 -15.12
C ASN A 67 -2.27 8.20 -16.39
N MET A 68 -1.82 7.02 -16.80
CA MET A 68 -2.42 6.29 -17.90
C MET A 68 -2.23 4.80 -17.70
N GLY A 69 -3.20 4.04 -18.14
CA GLY A 69 -3.10 2.60 -18.01
C GLY A 69 -4.20 1.85 -18.73
N GLY A 70 -4.12 0.55 -18.62
CA GLY A 70 -5.15 -0.35 -19.13
C GLY A 70 -5.12 -1.68 -18.40
N PHE A 71 -6.29 -2.27 -18.30
CA PHE A 71 -6.51 -3.54 -17.67
C PHE A 71 -7.26 -4.48 -18.60
N TYR A 72 -6.74 -5.69 -18.76
CA TYR A 72 -7.40 -6.78 -19.45
C TYR A 72 -7.84 -7.85 -18.46
N THR A 73 -9.12 -8.21 -18.50
CA THR A 73 -9.69 -9.31 -17.73
C THR A 73 -10.15 -10.42 -18.66
N GLY A 74 -9.42 -11.52 -18.66
CA GLY A 74 -9.82 -12.77 -19.34
C GLY A 74 -10.32 -13.81 -18.36
N ALA A 75 -10.77 -14.95 -18.88
CA ALA A 75 -11.25 -16.06 -18.05
C ALA A 75 -10.16 -16.60 -17.10
N ASN A 76 -8.95 -16.72 -17.60
CA ASN A 76 -7.82 -17.32 -16.86
C ASN A 76 -6.57 -16.43 -16.83
N PHE A 77 -6.62 -15.27 -17.47
CA PHE A 77 -5.48 -14.40 -17.63
C PHE A 77 -5.90 -12.95 -17.39
N ASN A 78 -5.13 -12.22 -16.57
CA ASN A 78 -5.31 -10.80 -16.36
C ASN A 78 -3.98 -10.08 -16.56
N LEU A 79 -4.04 -8.89 -17.13
CA LEU A 79 -2.89 -8.01 -17.35
C LEU A 79 -3.29 -6.59 -16.97
N LEU A 80 -2.47 -5.94 -16.16
CA LEU A 80 -2.54 -4.50 -15.91
C LEU A 80 -1.24 -3.84 -16.38
N VAL A 81 -1.37 -2.69 -17.01
CA VAL A 81 -0.25 -1.76 -17.21
C VAL A 81 -0.71 -0.41 -16.69
N ASP A 82 0.01 0.14 -15.72
CA ASP A 82 -0.27 1.44 -15.13
C ASP A 82 1.00 2.28 -15.10
N TYR A 83 0.88 3.51 -15.61
CA TYR A 83 1.95 4.49 -15.61
C TYR A 83 1.49 5.76 -14.92
N VAL A 84 2.31 6.24 -14.00
CA VAL A 84 2.12 7.49 -13.26
C VAL A 84 3.38 8.34 -13.37
N SER A 85 3.21 9.65 -13.53
CA SER A 85 4.30 10.62 -13.49
C SER A 85 3.87 11.81 -12.63
N VAL A 86 4.66 12.14 -11.64
CA VAL A 86 4.39 13.22 -10.69
C VAL A 86 5.57 14.19 -10.68
N GLY A 87 5.32 15.43 -11.05
CA GLY A 87 6.33 16.48 -10.99
C GLY A 87 6.64 16.90 -9.55
N GLU A 88 7.87 17.30 -9.29
CA GLU A 88 8.36 17.69 -7.96
C GLU A 88 7.50 18.79 -7.32
N ASN A 89 7.01 19.72 -8.13
CA ASN A 89 6.21 20.88 -7.70
C ASN A 89 4.69 20.66 -7.83
N TYR A 90 4.26 19.41 -8.00
CA TYR A 90 2.84 19.11 -7.95
C TYR A 90 2.35 19.11 -6.51
N PHE A 91 1.42 20.01 -6.19
CA PHE A 91 0.82 20.18 -4.87
C PHE A 91 -0.68 19.96 -4.94
N ALA A 92 -1.20 19.13 -4.06
CA ALA A 92 -2.62 18.90 -3.87
C ALA A 92 -2.98 19.15 -2.40
N ASP A 93 -3.18 20.42 -2.02
CA ASP A 93 -3.48 20.80 -0.62
C ASP A 93 -4.79 20.19 -0.11
N VAL A 94 -5.68 19.79 -1.02
CA VAL A 94 -6.94 19.09 -0.74
C VAL A 94 -6.83 17.62 -1.11
N GLY A 95 -5.65 17.03 -0.95
CA GLY A 95 -5.38 15.64 -1.29
C GLY A 95 -4.05 15.17 -0.72
N PHE A 96 -3.62 13.99 -1.15
CA PHE A 96 -2.35 13.41 -0.75
C PHE A 96 -1.64 12.79 -1.95
N VAL A 97 -0.35 13.08 -2.11
CA VAL A 97 0.53 12.50 -3.12
C VAL A 97 1.71 11.86 -2.41
N ASN A 98 1.83 10.56 -2.57
CA ASN A 98 2.89 9.77 -1.93
C ASN A 98 4.27 10.12 -2.52
N ARG A 99 5.34 9.81 -1.78
CA ARG A 99 6.73 9.73 -2.25
C ARG A 99 7.37 11.03 -2.77
N LEU A 100 6.66 12.14 -2.81
CA LEU A 100 7.25 13.43 -3.17
C LEU A 100 8.25 13.92 -2.11
N GLU A 101 8.00 13.59 -0.85
CA GLU A 101 8.81 14.04 0.29
C GLU A 101 9.75 12.93 0.73
N ASN A 102 11.06 13.21 0.69
CA ASN A 102 12.11 12.28 1.02
C ASN A 102 12.93 12.86 2.18
N TYR A 103 12.97 12.16 3.31
CA TYR A 103 13.75 12.59 4.47
C TYR A 103 15.23 12.26 4.28
N ASP A 104 16.09 13.23 4.52
CA ASP A 104 17.54 13.10 4.57
C ASP A 104 17.97 13.17 6.04
N ALA A 105 18.29 12.02 6.63
CA ALA A 105 18.66 11.89 8.03
C ALA A 105 19.99 12.61 8.37
N PHE A 106 20.89 12.75 7.40
CA PHE A 106 22.16 13.43 7.61
C PHE A 106 22.01 14.95 7.75
N ARG A 107 21.06 15.53 6.97
CA ARG A 107 20.79 16.98 6.98
C ARG A 107 19.61 17.37 7.85
N ASP A 108 18.91 16.39 8.43
CA ASP A 108 17.66 16.57 9.18
C ASP A 108 16.65 17.43 8.39
N THR A 109 16.42 17.08 7.13
CA THR A 109 15.55 17.87 6.25
C THR A 109 14.77 16.99 5.28
N THR A 110 13.62 17.48 4.83
CA THR A 110 12.81 16.82 3.82
C THR A 110 13.02 17.47 2.46
N ILE A 111 13.35 16.66 1.46
CA ILE A 111 13.63 17.07 0.09
C ILE A 111 12.51 16.54 -0.81
N ARG A 112 11.91 17.40 -1.61
CA ARG A 112 10.93 16.99 -2.62
C ARG A 112 11.63 16.52 -3.88
N ARG A 113 11.10 15.42 -4.46
CA ARG A 113 11.55 14.84 -5.72
C ARG A 113 10.35 14.34 -6.52
N GLY A 114 10.28 14.73 -7.78
CA GLY A 114 9.36 14.13 -8.73
C GLY A 114 9.72 12.68 -9.02
N TYR A 115 8.76 11.90 -9.49
CA TYR A 115 8.98 10.49 -9.79
C TYR A 115 8.03 9.98 -10.86
N LYS A 116 8.36 8.81 -11.41
CA LYS A 116 7.52 8.07 -12.33
C LYS A 116 7.37 6.63 -11.86
N ILE A 117 6.22 6.03 -12.09
CA ILE A 117 5.95 4.63 -11.76
C ILE A 117 5.48 3.92 -13.02
N LEU A 118 6.00 2.74 -13.27
CA LEU A 118 5.43 1.76 -14.19
C LEU A 118 5.14 0.49 -13.40
N TYR A 119 3.86 0.08 -13.36
CA TYR A 119 3.40 -1.11 -12.65
C TYR A 119 2.73 -2.08 -13.63
N THR A 120 3.20 -3.33 -13.65
CA THR A 120 2.77 -4.33 -14.64
C THR A 120 2.57 -5.71 -14.02
N PRO A 121 1.44 -5.95 -13.29
CA PRO A 121 1.07 -7.29 -12.86
C PRO A 121 0.45 -8.11 -14.01
N VAL A 122 0.84 -9.36 -14.05
CA VAL A 122 0.29 -10.39 -14.94
C VAL A 122 -0.14 -11.58 -14.09
N SER A 123 -1.39 -12.01 -14.22
CA SER A 123 -1.93 -13.13 -13.43
C SER A 123 -2.48 -14.22 -14.32
N LEU A 124 -2.20 -15.48 -13.94
CA LEU A 124 -2.74 -16.67 -14.56
C LEU A 124 -3.52 -17.48 -13.51
N THR A 125 -4.78 -17.79 -13.80
CA THR A 125 -5.61 -18.66 -12.97
C THR A 125 -5.69 -20.06 -13.57
N LEU A 126 -5.22 -21.03 -12.85
CA LEU A 126 -5.34 -22.45 -13.19
C LEU A 126 -6.48 -23.06 -12.37
N LEU A 127 -7.29 -23.88 -13.06
CA LEU A 127 -8.39 -24.64 -12.45
C LEU A 127 -8.03 -26.14 -12.50
N PRO A 128 -7.30 -26.66 -11.51
CA PRO A 128 -6.89 -28.07 -11.52
C PRO A 128 -8.11 -29.00 -11.42
N ALA A 129 -8.09 -30.07 -12.18
CA ALA A 129 -9.13 -31.12 -12.09
C ALA A 129 -8.94 -32.05 -10.88
N ALA A 130 -7.92 -31.81 -10.04
CA ALA A 130 -7.59 -32.65 -8.89
C ALA A 130 -8.43 -32.28 -7.67
N ASP A 131 -8.90 -33.28 -6.94
CA ASP A 131 -9.54 -33.09 -5.65
C ASP A 131 -8.55 -32.42 -4.67
N GLY A 132 -9.03 -31.41 -3.95
CA GLY A 132 -8.24 -30.74 -2.91
C GLY A 132 -7.69 -29.36 -3.26
N LEU A 133 -7.81 -28.90 -4.51
CA LEU A 133 -7.46 -27.53 -4.92
C LEU A 133 -8.57 -26.94 -5.80
N GLN A 134 -9.15 -25.82 -5.38
CA GLN A 134 -10.20 -25.16 -6.13
C GLN A 134 -9.62 -24.32 -7.30
N ASN A 135 -8.62 -23.52 -7.03
CA ASN A 135 -7.84 -22.80 -8.04
C ASN A 135 -6.43 -22.50 -7.55
N LEU A 136 -5.56 -22.22 -8.51
CA LEU A 136 -4.20 -21.76 -8.30
C LEU A 136 -3.99 -20.49 -9.14
N ASN A 137 -3.77 -19.36 -8.48
CA ASN A 137 -3.41 -18.11 -9.14
C ASN A 137 -1.90 -17.92 -9.06
N ILE A 138 -1.27 -17.65 -10.20
CA ILE A 138 0.15 -17.29 -10.27
C ILE A 138 0.23 -15.88 -10.80
N THR A 139 0.88 -14.99 -10.07
CA THR A 139 1.04 -13.59 -10.42
C THR A 139 2.52 -13.23 -10.49
N LEU A 140 2.91 -12.60 -11.60
CA LEU A 140 4.17 -11.89 -11.76
C LEU A 140 3.86 -10.40 -11.67
N GLU A 141 4.46 -9.72 -10.72
CA GLU A 141 4.32 -8.27 -10.55
C GLU A 141 5.66 -7.59 -10.78
N ASN A 142 5.66 -6.50 -11.56
CA ASN A 142 6.80 -5.62 -11.68
C ASN A 142 6.37 -4.19 -11.37
N ALA A 143 7.11 -3.52 -10.50
CA ALA A 143 6.99 -2.10 -10.25
C ALA A 143 8.36 -1.44 -10.45
N PHE A 144 8.39 -0.42 -11.29
CA PHE A 144 9.57 0.41 -11.54
C PHE A 144 9.26 1.81 -11.06
N PHE A 145 10.06 2.29 -10.13
CA PHE A 145 10.07 3.68 -9.71
C PHE A 145 11.28 4.35 -10.36
N LEU A 146 11.04 5.41 -11.09
CA LEU A 146 12.05 6.13 -11.83
C LEU A 146 12.15 7.56 -11.31
N ASN A 147 13.35 8.11 -11.32
CA ASN A 147 13.58 9.53 -11.12
C ASN A 147 13.05 10.35 -12.31
N ASP A 148 13.04 11.68 -12.22
CA ASP A 148 12.58 12.55 -13.31
C ASP A 148 13.36 12.39 -14.60
N ASP A 149 14.64 12.04 -14.52
CA ASP A 149 15.52 11.74 -15.67
C ASP A 149 15.35 10.32 -16.21
N TYR A 150 14.35 9.56 -15.77
CA TYR A 150 14.10 8.16 -16.08
C TYR A 150 15.17 7.18 -15.59
N SER A 151 16.12 7.60 -14.78
CA SER A 151 17.01 6.67 -14.10
C SER A 151 16.22 5.82 -13.09
N LEU A 152 16.65 4.57 -12.91
CA LEU A 152 15.99 3.65 -11.98
C LEU A 152 16.26 4.08 -10.53
N ASN A 153 15.20 4.37 -9.77
CA ASN A 153 15.25 4.55 -8.33
C ASN A 153 14.96 3.24 -7.60
N GLU A 154 13.82 2.62 -7.88
CA GLU A 154 13.47 1.32 -7.27
C GLU A 154 12.90 0.37 -8.32
N ARG A 155 13.17 -0.91 -8.15
CA ARG A 155 12.50 -1.98 -8.87
C ARG A 155 12.08 -3.07 -7.90
N THR A 156 10.83 -3.46 -7.99
CA THR A 156 10.28 -4.62 -7.29
C THR A 156 9.79 -5.63 -8.32
N THR A 157 10.25 -6.87 -8.23
CA THR A 157 9.74 -7.98 -9.05
C THR A 157 9.33 -9.11 -8.14
N SER A 158 8.03 -9.44 -8.12
CA SER A 158 7.45 -10.48 -7.26
C SER A 158 6.88 -11.62 -8.09
N VAL A 159 7.09 -12.85 -7.65
CA VAL A 159 6.35 -14.03 -8.11
C VAL A 159 5.54 -14.55 -6.93
N ILE A 160 4.22 -14.60 -7.09
CA ILE A 160 3.26 -14.95 -6.05
C ILE A 160 2.41 -16.10 -6.55
N ALA A 161 2.25 -17.14 -5.75
CA ALA A 161 1.33 -18.24 -5.98
C ALA A 161 0.29 -18.29 -4.86
N GLU A 162 -0.99 -18.25 -5.22
CA GLU A 162 -2.13 -18.35 -4.32
C GLU A 162 -2.93 -19.61 -4.61
N ALA A 163 -2.97 -20.53 -3.66
CA ALA A 163 -3.79 -21.72 -3.68
C ALA A 163 -5.06 -21.52 -2.86
N VAL A 164 -6.22 -21.71 -3.48
CA VAL A 164 -7.54 -21.70 -2.81
C VAL A 164 -8.07 -23.11 -2.72
N PHE A 165 -8.42 -23.52 -1.52
CA PHE A 165 -8.89 -24.87 -1.22
C PHE A 165 -10.42 -24.96 -1.19
N PRO A 166 -11.05 -26.13 -1.40
CA PRO A 166 -12.51 -26.29 -1.40
C PRO A 166 -13.19 -25.85 -0.11
N ASN A 167 -12.49 -25.93 1.02
CA ASN A 167 -12.95 -25.43 2.31
C ASN A 167 -12.79 -23.91 2.47
N SER A 168 -12.46 -23.18 1.38
CA SER A 168 -12.20 -21.73 1.38
C SER A 168 -10.99 -21.28 2.22
N SER A 169 -10.14 -22.19 2.68
CA SER A 169 -8.83 -21.81 3.17
C SER A 169 -7.92 -21.41 2.00
N ARG A 170 -6.91 -20.63 2.28
CA ARG A 170 -6.06 -20.01 1.26
C ARG A 170 -4.60 -20.03 1.73
N LEU A 171 -3.70 -20.41 0.83
CA LEU A 171 -2.26 -20.33 1.03
C LEU A 171 -1.66 -19.43 -0.06
N VAL A 172 -0.96 -18.42 0.35
CA VAL A 172 -0.16 -17.55 -0.53
C VAL A 172 1.31 -17.77 -0.21
N VAL A 173 2.11 -17.99 -1.23
CA VAL A 173 3.57 -18.06 -1.12
C VAL A 173 4.18 -17.21 -2.22
N GLY A 174 5.30 -16.57 -1.93
CA GLY A 174 5.95 -15.74 -2.94
C GLY A 174 7.37 -15.36 -2.58
N GLY A 175 8.06 -14.80 -3.58
CA GLY A 175 9.37 -14.20 -3.41
C GLY A 175 9.43 -12.89 -4.19
N THR A 176 10.12 -11.91 -3.62
CA THR A 176 10.26 -10.58 -4.18
C THR A 176 11.73 -10.17 -4.25
N SER A 177 12.14 -9.74 -5.44
CA SER A 177 13.46 -9.14 -5.67
C SER A 177 13.31 -7.62 -5.65
N PHE A 178 14.14 -6.99 -4.85
CA PHE A 178 14.23 -5.54 -4.71
C PHE A 178 15.55 -5.02 -5.27
N THR A 179 15.47 -3.92 -5.97
CA THR A 179 16.60 -3.01 -6.26
C THR A 179 16.16 -1.64 -5.79
N THR A 180 16.87 -1.02 -4.86
CA THR A 180 16.52 0.28 -4.30
C THR A 180 17.76 1.18 -4.30
N ASP A 181 17.66 2.35 -4.95
CA ASP A 181 18.60 3.44 -4.79
C ASP A 181 18.11 4.33 -3.64
N LEU A 182 18.70 4.16 -2.47
CA LEU A 182 18.45 5.04 -1.34
C LEU A 182 19.10 6.40 -1.64
N LEU A 183 18.26 7.40 -1.92
CA LEU A 183 18.72 8.72 -2.37
C LEU A 183 19.43 9.52 -1.27
N PHE A 184 19.01 9.30 -0.03
CA PHE A 184 19.53 9.98 1.17
C PHE A 184 19.78 8.95 2.28
N PRO A 185 20.72 9.19 3.21
CA PRO A 185 20.85 8.36 4.39
C PRO A 185 19.52 8.28 5.16
N PHE A 186 19.20 7.10 5.68
CA PHE A 186 17.92 6.85 6.34
C PHE A 186 18.11 6.03 7.63
N ASP A 187 17.41 6.44 8.69
CA ASP A 187 17.42 5.79 9.99
C ASP A 187 16.35 4.70 10.05
N PHE A 188 16.78 3.45 10.17
CA PHE A 188 15.91 2.31 10.46
C PHE A 188 15.98 1.86 11.92
N THR A 189 17.02 2.27 12.62
CA THR A 189 17.31 1.95 14.01
C THR A 189 17.73 3.23 14.74
N GLU A 190 18.04 3.15 16.03
CA GLU A 190 18.56 4.27 16.81
C GLU A 190 20.09 4.47 16.63
N GLU A 191 20.73 3.63 15.80
CA GLU A 191 22.16 3.67 15.51
C GLU A 191 22.46 4.52 14.26
N ASP A 192 23.64 4.32 13.64
CA ASP A 192 24.03 5.08 12.46
C ASP A 192 23.04 4.96 11.29
N PRO A 193 22.72 6.05 10.57
CA PRO A 193 21.85 6.00 9.40
C PRO A 193 22.44 5.13 8.29
N LEU A 194 21.59 4.34 7.63
CA LEU A 194 21.99 3.58 6.47
C LEU A 194 22.43 4.54 5.34
N PRO A 195 23.62 4.37 4.73
CA PRO A 195 24.11 5.30 3.73
C PRO A 195 23.29 5.28 2.45
N ALA A 196 23.23 6.42 1.76
CA ALA A 196 22.71 6.47 0.39
C ALA A 196 23.50 5.52 -0.52
N GLY A 197 22.78 4.86 -1.44
CA GLY A 197 23.40 3.92 -2.38
C GLY A 197 22.42 2.88 -2.90
N ARG A 198 22.91 2.00 -3.77
CA ARG A 198 22.12 0.94 -4.39
C ARG A 198 22.17 -0.33 -3.56
N TYR A 199 21.00 -0.83 -3.23
CA TYR A 199 20.79 -2.08 -2.50
C TYR A 199 20.00 -3.06 -3.35
N ASN A 200 20.44 -4.34 -3.33
CA ASN A 200 19.74 -5.42 -4.00
C ASN A 200 19.51 -6.53 -2.99
N TYR A 201 18.27 -6.95 -2.84
CA TYR A 201 17.93 -7.99 -1.87
C TYR A 201 16.71 -8.80 -2.30
N LEU A 202 16.52 -9.95 -1.67
CA LEU A 202 15.42 -10.87 -1.90
C LEU A 202 14.68 -11.11 -0.59
N ASP A 203 13.37 -11.12 -0.66
CA ASP A 203 12.49 -11.47 0.46
C ASP A 203 11.52 -12.57 0.03
N TYR A 204 11.18 -13.47 0.95
CA TYR A 204 10.25 -14.57 0.75
C TYR A 204 9.16 -14.52 1.80
N GLY A 205 7.94 -14.82 1.38
CA GLY A 205 6.80 -14.75 2.28
C GLY A 205 5.82 -15.89 2.08
N MET A 206 5.11 -16.21 3.16
CA MET A 206 3.93 -17.07 3.13
C MET A 206 2.82 -16.48 4.01
N ASN A 207 1.59 -16.68 3.57
CA ASN A 207 0.39 -16.34 4.33
C ASN A 207 -0.60 -17.49 4.20
N TYR A 208 -1.08 -18.01 5.33
CA TYR A 208 -2.14 -19.01 5.37
C TYR A 208 -3.36 -18.45 6.10
N SER A 209 -4.51 -18.47 5.43
CA SER A 209 -5.81 -18.12 6.00
C SER A 209 -6.67 -19.38 6.10
N SER A 210 -7.12 -19.73 7.29
CA SER A 210 -8.08 -20.79 7.49
C SER A 210 -9.48 -20.43 6.91
N ASP A 211 -10.40 -21.38 6.90
CA ASP A 211 -11.80 -21.10 6.54
C ASP A 211 -12.42 -20.05 7.50
N GLN A 212 -12.50 -18.83 7.05
CA GLN A 212 -13.02 -17.68 7.81
C GLN A 212 -14.54 -17.72 8.04
N ARG A 213 -15.27 -18.69 7.48
CA ARG A 213 -16.71 -18.90 7.72
C ARG A 213 -16.96 -19.70 9.02
N LYS A 214 -15.97 -20.42 9.51
CA LYS A 214 -16.05 -21.20 10.76
C LYS A 214 -16.09 -20.28 11.99
N ARG A 215 -16.57 -20.81 13.10
CA ARG A 215 -16.57 -20.09 14.39
C ARG A 215 -15.17 -19.69 14.83
N PHE A 216 -14.20 -20.58 14.59
CA PHE A 216 -12.78 -20.31 14.80
C PHE A 216 -12.10 -20.16 13.44
N GLY A 217 -11.51 -19.01 13.21
CA GLY A 217 -10.68 -18.69 12.07
C GLY A 217 -9.32 -18.19 12.52
N PHE A 218 -8.29 -18.40 11.71
CA PHE A 218 -6.96 -17.89 11.97
C PHE A 218 -6.24 -17.53 10.67
N ASN A 219 -5.25 -16.66 10.80
CA ASN A 219 -4.30 -16.30 9.76
C ASN A 219 -2.88 -16.38 10.31
N LEU A 220 -1.96 -16.90 9.52
CA LEU A 220 -0.54 -16.99 9.83
C LEU A 220 0.25 -16.35 8.70
N ARG A 221 1.18 -15.47 9.03
CA ARG A 221 2.08 -14.80 8.11
C ARG A 221 3.52 -15.00 8.55
N ALA A 222 4.39 -15.31 7.61
CA ALA A 222 5.82 -15.37 7.84
C ALA A 222 6.53 -14.77 6.61
N GLU A 223 7.47 -13.86 6.86
CA GLU A 223 8.35 -13.30 5.83
C GLU A 223 9.78 -13.33 6.34
N SER A 224 10.72 -13.61 5.46
CA SER A 224 12.14 -13.60 5.79
C SER A 224 12.98 -13.40 4.55
N GLY A 225 13.98 -12.54 4.67
CA GLY A 225 14.90 -12.28 3.57
C GLY A 225 15.85 -11.14 3.85
N GLY A 226 16.43 -10.61 2.79
CA GLY A 226 17.21 -9.40 2.83
C GLY A 226 16.34 -8.16 3.07
N PHE A 227 16.91 -7.15 3.69
CA PHE A 227 16.33 -5.82 3.81
C PHE A 227 17.47 -4.80 3.73
N TYR A 228 17.58 -4.12 2.58
CA TYR A 228 18.75 -3.34 2.21
C TYR A 228 20.05 -4.17 2.31
N ASN A 229 21.00 -3.81 3.19
CA ASN A 229 22.22 -4.59 3.47
C ASN A 229 22.07 -5.51 4.69
N GLY A 230 20.92 -5.52 5.32
CA GLY A 230 20.58 -6.34 6.49
C GLY A 230 19.63 -7.50 6.17
N GLN A 231 18.98 -7.98 7.20
CA GLN A 231 17.99 -9.06 7.16
C GLN A 231 16.73 -8.66 7.90
N ARG A 232 15.58 -9.15 7.43
CA ARG A 232 14.28 -8.98 8.06
C ARG A 232 13.65 -10.35 8.33
N ILE A 233 12.99 -10.46 9.49
CA ILE A 233 12.07 -11.54 9.82
C ILE A 233 10.78 -10.89 10.30
N LEU A 234 9.65 -11.28 9.71
CA LEU A 234 8.33 -10.88 10.14
C LEU A 234 7.50 -12.12 10.39
N LEU A 235 6.92 -12.24 11.58
CA LEU A 235 5.99 -13.31 11.96
C LEU A 235 4.69 -12.66 12.43
N GLY A 236 3.58 -13.01 11.81
CA GLY A 236 2.25 -12.53 12.16
C GLY A 236 1.30 -13.69 12.44
N ALA A 237 0.47 -13.54 13.44
CA ALA A 237 -0.62 -14.47 13.72
C ALA A 237 -1.87 -13.68 14.14
N SER A 238 -3.02 -14.09 13.65
CA SER A 238 -4.30 -13.63 14.18
C SER A 238 -5.25 -14.82 14.33
N ALA A 239 -6.05 -14.79 15.37
CA ALA A 239 -7.08 -15.78 15.64
C ALA A 239 -8.39 -15.06 15.96
N GLN A 240 -9.48 -15.54 15.37
CA GLN A 240 -10.82 -15.01 15.57
C GLN A 240 -11.74 -16.11 16.08
N TYR A 241 -12.53 -15.78 17.10
CA TYR A 241 -13.56 -16.66 17.61
C TYR A 241 -14.93 -15.95 17.65
N ARG A 242 -15.90 -16.52 16.93
CA ARG A 242 -17.26 -15.99 16.82
C ARG A 242 -18.23 -16.74 17.72
N VAL A 243 -18.92 -16.01 18.56
CA VAL A 243 -19.98 -16.50 19.43
C VAL A 243 -21.27 -15.83 19.02
N GLN A 244 -21.85 -16.25 17.90
CA GLN A 244 -23.08 -15.64 17.39
C GLN A 244 -24.29 -16.00 18.25
N PRO A 245 -25.19 -15.05 18.51
CA PRO A 245 -25.17 -13.64 18.05
C PRO A 245 -24.42 -12.69 19.00
N TRP A 246 -23.75 -13.21 20.04
CA TRP A 246 -23.27 -12.46 21.21
C TRP A 246 -21.97 -11.69 20.98
N GLY A 247 -21.10 -12.15 20.09
CA GLY A 247 -19.87 -11.40 19.88
C GLY A 247 -18.84 -12.05 18.96
N ASN A 248 -17.76 -11.30 18.81
CA ASN A 248 -16.57 -11.68 18.03
C ASN A 248 -15.33 -11.25 18.81
N PHE A 249 -14.41 -12.18 18.99
CA PHE A 249 -13.15 -11.97 19.69
C PHE A 249 -12.02 -12.22 18.72
N THR A 250 -11.12 -11.26 18.61
CA THR A 250 -9.92 -11.37 17.76
C THR A 250 -8.69 -11.10 18.60
N PHE A 251 -7.66 -11.89 18.39
CA PHE A 251 -6.32 -11.65 18.93
C PHE A 251 -5.35 -11.63 17.77
N SER A 252 -4.51 -10.59 17.70
CA SER A 252 -3.43 -10.47 16.72
C SER A 252 -2.10 -10.21 17.41
N ALA A 253 -1.05 -10.79 16.89
CA ALA A 253 0.32 -10.53 17.29
C ALA A 253 1.21 -10.51 16.06
N GLU A 254 2.08 -9.51 15.97
CA GLU A 254 3.10 -9.40 14.93
C GLU A 254 4.45 -9.15 15.58
N TYR A 255 5.45 -9.88 15.15
CA TYR A 255 6.85 -9.73 15.50
C TYR A 255 7.62 -9.33 14.25
N ASN A 256 8.41 -8.28 14.33
CA ASN A 256 9.28 -7.82 13.26
C ASN A 256 10.68 -7.60 13.82
N ARG A 257 11.67 -8.23 13.21
CA ARG A 257 13.06 -8.08 13.55
C ARG A 257 13.83 -7.61 12.32
N LEU A 258 14.52 -6.49 12.47
CA LEU A 258 15.48 -5.95 11.51
C LEU A 258 16.88 -6.11 12.11
N LYS A 259 17.79 -6.70 11.34
CA LYS A 259 19.19 -6.86 11.74
C LYS A 259 20.09 -6.37 10.63
N PHE A 260 20.84 -5.35 10.90
CA PHE A 260 21.83 -4.77 10.01
C PHE A 260 23.27 -5.15 10.44
N PRO A 261 24.29 -4.90 9.60
CA PRO A 261 25.69 -4.96 10.02
C PRO A 261 25.98 -4.06 11.24
N GLU A 262 27.04 -4.35 11.96
CA GLU A 262 27.35 -3.86 13.32
C GLU A 262 27.12 -2.35 13.57
N ASN A 263 27.39 -1.49 12.58
CA ASN A 263 27.24 -0.04 12.77
C ASN A 263 25.82 0.48 12.65
N TYR A 264 24.90 -0.33 12.12
CA TYR A 264 23.52 0.09 11.83
C TYR A 264 22.49 -0.58 12.72
N GLY A 265 22.96 -1.42 13.64
CA GLY A 265 22.18 -1.98 14.74
C GLY A 265 21.14 -3.02 14.38
N GLU A 266 20.30 -3.30 15.36
CA GLU A 266 19.22 -4.28 15.30
C GLU A 266 18.00 -3.70 16.00
N GLN A 267 16.79 -3.99 15.47
CA GLN A 267 15.55 -3.59 16.10
C GLN A 267 14.55 -4.74 16.12
N GLU A 268 13.92 -4.93 17.26
CA GLU A 268 12.84 -5.89 17.46
C GLU A 268 11.56 -5.16 17.85
N LEU A 269 10.49 -5.48 17.13
CA LEU A 269 9.20 -4.82 17.29
C LEU A 269 8.11 -5.86 17.53
N TRP A 270 7.30 -5.63 18.55
CA TRP A 270 6.08 -6.39 18.80
C TRP A 270 4.86 -5.48 18.71
N LEU A 271 3.85 -5.98 18.01
CA LEU A 271 2.54 -5.37 17.96
C LEU A 271 1.50 -6.40 18.40
N ILE A 272 0.83 -6.17 19.51
CA ILE A 272 -0.16 -7.09 20.08
C ILE A 272 -1.50 -6.37 20.16
N GLY A 273 -2.56 -6.98 19.62
CA GLY A 273 -3.87 -6.33 19.49
C GLY A 273 -5.06 -7.25 19.77
N PRO A 274 -5.48 -7.42 21.03
CA PRO A 274 -6.78 -8.02 21.32
C PRO A 274 -7.94 -7.07 21.00
N ARG A 275 -8.99 -7.63 20.40
CA ARG A 275 -10.25 -6.94 20.09
C ARG A 275 -11.43 -7.78 20.55
N ALA A 276 -12.41 -7.14 21.19
CA ALA A 276 -13.67 -7.74 21.55
C ALA A 276 -14.84 -6.90 21.03
N GLU A 277 -15.78 -7.56 20.38
CA GLU A 277 -17.05 -7.00 19.94
C GLU A 277 -18.16 -7.81 20.62
N VAL A 278 -18.93 -7.18 21.50
CA VAL A 278 -19.95 -7.86 22.28
C VAL A 278 -21.31 -7.20 22.07
N ASN A 279 -22.30 -8.01 21.70
CA ASN A 279 -23.68 -7.60 21.53
C ASN A 279 -24.49 -8.06 22.75
N PHE A 280 -24.76 -7.18 23.70
CA PHE A 280 -25.56 -7.52 24.89
C PHE A 280 -27.03 -7.64 24.55
N SER A 281 -27.51 -6.85 23.60
CA SER A 281 -28.87 -6.88 23.08
C SER A 281 -28.90 -6.34 21.63
N LYS A 282 -30.11 -6.25 21.04
CA LYS A 282 -30.29 -5.60 19.73
C LYS A 282 -29.91 -4.14 19.70
N ASN A 283 -29.91 -3.49 20.88
CA ASN A 283 -29.71 -2.06 21.02
C ASN A 283 -28.45 -1.68 21.84
N LEU A 284 -27.74 -2.68 22.41
CA LEU A 284 -26.58 -2.41 23.25
C LEU A 284 -25.38 -3.23 22.78
N PHE A 285 -24.34 -2.55 22.32
CA PHE A 285 -23.08 -3.14 21.84
C PHE A 285 -21.88 -2.51 22.52
N TRP A 286 -20.89 -3.34 22.74
CA TRP A 286 -19.59 -2.90 23.24
C TRP A 286 -18.48 -3.36 22.31
N ASN A 287 -17.70 -2.40 21.81
CA ASN A 287 -16.50 -2.65 21.01
C ASN A 287 -15.29 -2.14 21.78
N THR A 288 -14.31 -3.00 21.96
CA THR A 288 -13.04 -2.59 22.53
C THR A 288 -11.88 -3.16 21.73
N PHE A 289 -10.87 -2.34 21.56
CA PHE A 289 -9.60 -2.68 20.92
C PHE A 289 -8.50 -2.19 21.84
N VAL A 290 -7.55 -3.07 22.09
CA VAL A 290 -6.34 -2.76 22.85
C VAL A 290 -5.15 -3.00 21.94
N GLN A 291 -4.17 -2.13 21.97
CA GLN A 291 -2.96 -2.26 21.19
C GLN A 291 -1.75 -1.95 22.06
N TYR A 292 -0.79 -2.84 22.05
CA TYR A 292 0.53 -2.64 22.62
C TYR A 292 1.58 -2.66 21.51
N ASN A 293 2.44 -1.63 21.49
CA ASN A 293 3.54 -1.48 20.55
C ASN A 293 4.84 -1.26 21.34
N THR A 294 5.84 -2.10 21.10
CA THR A 294 7.14 -1.98 21.76
C THR A 294 8.04 -0.92 21.16
N GLN A 295 7.76 -0.37 19.98
CA GLN A 295 8.55 0.70 19.37
C GLN A 295 8.56 1.95 20.23
N ASP A 296 7.39 2.35 20.73
CA ASP A 296 7.23 3.56 21.54
C ASP A 296 6.86 3.22 23.00
N ASP A 297 6.94 1.91 23.36
CA ASP A 297 6.42 1.36 24.62
C ASP A 297 4.98 1.86 24.92
N ASN A 298 4.16 1.86 23.88
CA ASN A 298 2.88 2.54 23.90
C ASN A 298 1.73 1.54 24.01
N PHE A 299 0.80 1.86 24.92
CA PHE A 299 -0.41 1.10 25.18
C PHE A 299 -1.65 1.94 24.87
N ASN A 300 -2.39 1.57 23.83
CA ASN A 300 -3.58 2.26 23.38
C ASN A 300 -4.83 1.42 23.67
N ILE A 301 -5.85 2.06 24.25
CA ILE A 301 -7.18 1.46 24.42
C ILE A 301 -8.21 2.34 23.72
N ASN A 302 -9.00 1.73 22.85
CA ASN A 302 -10.20 2.34 22.28
C ASN A 302 -11.39 1.48 22.69
N SER A 303 -12.31 2.04 23.47
CA SER A 303 -13.49 1.34 23.95
C SER A 303 -14.74 2.19 23.74
N ARG A 304 -15.73 1.60 23.09
CA ARG A 304 -16.99 2.26 22.75
C ARG A 304 -18.19 1.41 23.15
N LEU A 305 -19.00 1.96 24.00
CA LEU A 305 -20.33 1.42 24.33
C LEU A 305 -21.38 2.23 23.56
N GLN A 306 -22.24 1.55 22.83
CA GLN A 306 -23.32 2.17 22.05
C GLN A 306 -24.65 1.60 22.52
N TRP A 307 -25.60 2.50 22.75
CA TRP A 307 -27.00 2.20 22.97
C TRP A 307 -27.86 2.94 21.94
N GLN A 308 -28.73 2.18 21.24
CA GLN A 308 -29.69 2.70 20.27
C GLN A 308 -31.11 2.56 20.77
#